data_471f44abbd24e9d7fa9b5e65587b5c1b
#
_entry.id   471f44abbd24e9d7fa9b5e65587b5c1b
#
_cell.length_a   1.000
_cell.length_b   1.000
_cell.length_c   1.000
_cell.angle_alpha   90.00
_cell.angle_beta   90.00
_cell.angle_gamma   90.00
#
_symmetry.space_group_name_H-M   'P 1'
#
loop_
_entity.id
_entity.type
_entity.pdbx_description
1 polymer ?
#
loop_
_entity_poly.entity_id
_entity_poly.type
_entity_poly.pdbx_seq_one_letter_code
_entity_poly.pdbx_strand_id
1 'polypeptide(L)'
;MQSSLIGKVEKARAYAGERSRMQIDGLHVNFHGENSDHEVAIRDGKWFCNCDFFREWTTCSHTMALEKVLDGMVPAGTPQLALA
;
A
#
# COMPACT_ATOMS: atom_id res chain seq x y z
N MET A 1 -5.74 -6.08 -33.05
CA MET A 1 -5.66 -5.11 -31.96
C MET A 1 -5.23 -3.77 -32.50
N GLN A 2 -5.83 -2.72 -32.03
CA GLN A 2 -5.50 -1.38 -32.50
C GLN A 2 -4.13 -0.94 -31.99
N SER A 3 -3.39 -0.24 -32.84
CA SER A 3 -2.05 0.24 -32.49
C SER A 3 -2.05 1.17 -31.27
N SER A 4 -3.12 1.98 -31.09
CA SER A 4 -3.25 2.84 -29.92
C SER A 4 -3.31 2.03 -28.61
N LEU A 5 -3.93 0.86 -28.64
CA LEU A 5 -3.99 -0.01 -27.46
C LEU A 5 -2.62 -0.61 -27.16
N ILE A 6 -1.89 -1.01 -28.21
CA ILE A 6 -0.52 -1.54 -28.03
C ILE A 6 0.37 -0.48 -27.37
N GLY A 7 0.28 0.77 -27.83
CA GLY A 7 1.04 1.87 -27.25
C GLY A 7 0.67 2.12 -25.78
N LYS A 8 -0.60 1.96 -25.43
CA LYS A 8 -1.04 2.09 -24.03
C LYS A 8 -0.47 0.99 -23.15
N VAL A 9 -0.42 -0.23 -23.65
CA VAL A 9 0.16 -1.34 -22.91
C VAL A 9 1.64 -1.11 -22.64
N GLU A 10 2.37 -0.62 -23.63
CA GLU A 10 3.79 -0.32 -23.47
C GLU A 10 4.02 0.80 -22.46
N LYS A 11 3.22 1.86 -22.52
CA LYS A 11 3.31 2.94 -21.54
C LYS A 11 2.99 2.45 -20.12
N ALA A 12 2.00 1.58 -20.01
CA ALA A 12 1.62 1.03 -18.71
C ALA A 12 2.78 0.27 -18.07
N ARG A 13 3.50 -0.51 -18.86
CA ARG A 13 4.67 -1.22 -18.36
C ARG A 13 5.77 -0.27 -17.88
N ALA A 14 6.02 0.78 -18.64
CA ALA A 14 7.01 1.78 -18.26
C ALA A 14 6.59 2.48 -16.95
N TYR A 15 5.34 2.91 -16.86
CA TYR A 15 4.84 3.58 -15.66
C TYR A 15 4.88 2.66 -14.43
N ALA A 16 4.59 1.38 -14.62
CA ALA A 16 4.60 0.43 -13.51
C ALA A 16 5.99 0.31 -12.88
N GLY A 17 7.04 0.55 -13.64
CA GLY A 17 8.40 0.59 -13.11
C GLY A 17 8.79 1.90 -12.46
N GLU A 18 7.95 2.91 -12.54
CA GLU A 18 8.22 4.25 -12.02
C GLU A 18 7.24 4.59 -10.90
N ARG A 19 7.41 3.94 -9.76
CA ARG A 19 6.47 4.07 -8.63
C ARG A 19 6.35 5.49 -8.11
N SER A 20 7.41 6.29 -8.24
CA SER A 20 7.40 7.68 -7.79
C SER A 20 6.40 8.57 -8.53
N ARG A 21 5.88 8.10 -9.67
CA ARG A 21 4.83 8.82 -10.40
C ARG A 21 3.46 8.68 -9.73
N MET A 22 3.33 7.74 -8.80
CA MET A 22 2.03 7.41 -8.21
C MET A 22 2.05 7.70 -6.73
N GLN A 23 0.98 8.36 -6.27
CA GLN A 23 0.77 8.60 -4.85
C GLN A 23 -0.60 8.07 -4.48
N ILE A 24 -0.65 7.20 -3.50
CA ILE A 24 -1.92 6.63 -3.03
C ILE A 24 -2.37 7.43 -1.82
N ASP A 25 -3.42 8.20 -1.99
CA ASP A 25 -3.96 9.04 -0.92
C ASP A 25 -4.99 8.32 -0.09
N GLY A 26 -5.62 7.30 -0.66
CA GLY A 26 -6.60 6.51 0.04
C GLY A 26 -6.69 5.13 -0.56
N LEU A 27 -6.92 4.13 0.28
CA LEU A 27 -7.16 2.76 -0.18
C LEU A 27 -7.86 1.98 0.92
N HIS A 28 -8.43 0.85 0.53
CA HIS A 28 -9.02 -0.10 1.45
C HIS A 28 -8.63 -1.50 1.01
N VAL A 29 -8.12 -2.29 1.94
CA VAL A 29 -7.64 -3.64 1.67
C VAL A 29 -8.26 -4.62 2.66
N ASN A 30 -8.80 -5.71 2.14
CA ASN A 30 -9.14 -6.86 2.96
C ASN A 30 -7.90 -7.74 3.03
N PHE A 31 -7.30 -7.79 4.20
CA PHE A 31 -6.04 -8.50 4.41
C PHE A 31 -6.34 -9.85 5.06
N HIS A 32 -6.00 -10.91 4.37
CA HIS A 32 -6.19 -12.27 4.88
C HIS A 32 -4.99 -12.65 5.74
N GLY A 33 -5.14 -12.51 7.06
CA GLY A 33 -4.11 -12.90 8.00
C GLY A 33 -4.10 -14.40 8.26
N GLU A 34 -3.18 -14.83 9.10
CA GLU A 34 -3.05 -16.25 9.42
C GLU A 34 -4.26 -16.80 10.18
N ASN A 35 -4.81 -16.02 11.10
CA ASN A 35 -5.88 -16.47 11.97
C ASN A 35 -7.23 -15.82 11.65
N SER A 36 -7.22 -14.66 11.03
CA SER A 36 -8.44 -13.92 10.76
C SER A 36 -8.19 -12.90 9.67
N ASP A 37 -9.29 -12.36 9.14
CA ASP A 37 -9.23 -11.30 8.15
C ASP A 37 -9.19 -9.94 8.84
N HIS A 38 -8.46 -9.01 8.25
CA HIS A 38 -8.33 -7.66 8.78
C HIS A 38 -8.63 -6.63 7.70
N GLU A 39 -9.09 -5.47 8.13
CA GLU A 39 -9.28 -4.34 7.26
C GLU A 39 -8.14 -3.37 7.45
N VAL A 40 -7.46 -3.04 6.36
CA VAL A 40 -6.38 -2.05 6.34
C VAL A 40 -6.79 -0.93 5.41
N ALA A 41 -6.59 0.29 5.82
CA ALA A 41 -7.00 1.44 5.01
C ALA A 41 -6.01 2.58 5.16
N ILE A 42 -6.00 3.45 4.14
CA ILE A 42 -5.38 4.75 4.22
C ILE A 42 -6.50 5.77 4.04
N ARG A 43 -6.66 6.67 5.01
CA ARG A 43 -7.65 7.74 4.98
C ARG A 43 -6.95 9.04 5.31
N ASP A 44 -7.08 10.02 4.42
CA ASP A 44 -6.47 11.34 4.61
C ASP A 44 -4.98 11.26 4.91
N GLY A 45 -4.29 10.35 4.20
CA GLY A 45 -2.86 10.14 4.36
C GLY A 45 -2.45 9.39 5.60
N LYS A 46 -3.41 8.83 6.34
CA LYS A 46 -3.12 8.09 7.58
C LYS A 46 -3.53 6.64 7.46
N TRP A 47 -2.67 5.77 7.96
CA TRP A 47 -2.92 4.34 8.00
C TRP A 47 -3.92 3.99 9.08
N PHE A 48 -4.69 2.94 8.82
CA PHE A 48 -5.65 2.38 9.75
C PHE A 48 -5.66 0.86 9.59
N CYS A 49 -5.76 0.15 10.70
CA CYS A 49 -5.96 -1.29 10.71
C CYS A 49 -6.83 -1.64 11.91
N ASN A 50 -7.69 -2.63 11.75
CA ASN A 50 -8.62 -3.01 12.81
C ASN A 50 -8.05 -4.04 13.81
N CYS A 51 -6.77 -4.37 13.71
CA CYS A 51 -6.17 -5.32 14.65
C CYS A 51 -5.82 -4.66 15.98
N ASP A 52 -5.68 -5.48 17.02
CA ASP A 52 -5.41 -4.98 18.38
C ASP A 52 -4.05 -4.33 18.49
N PHE A 53 -3.06 -4.88 17.80
CA PHE A 53 -1.70 -4.32 17.86
C PHE A 53 -1.66 -2.90 17.30
N PHE A 54 -2.34 -2.66 16.20
CA PHE A 54 -2.40 -1.32 15.61
C PHE A 54 -3.07 -0.33 16.56
N ARG A 55 -4.09 -0.79 17.29
CA ARG A 55 -4.82 0.08 18.22
C ARG A 55 -3.90 0.66 19.28
N GLU A 56 -2.91 -0.13 19.73
CA GLU A 56 -1.98 0.31 20.74
C GLU A 56 -0.76 1.04 20.19
N TRP A 57 -0.24 0.58 19.06
CA TRP A 57 1.05 1.03 18.54
C TRP A 57 0.97 1.88 17.30
N THR A 58 -0.23 2.05 16.71
CA THR A 58 -0.49 2.76 15.46
C THR A 58 0.32 2.23 14.27
N THR A 59 0.82 1.01 14.39
CA THR A 59 1.48 0.27 13.34
C THR A 59 1.28 -1.22 13.62
N CYS A 60 1.40 -2.06 12.59
CA CYS A 60 1.26 -3.51 12.75
C CYS A 60 1.86 -4.21 11.54
N SER A 61 1.90 -5.54 11.60
CA SER A 61 2.45 -6.34 10.49
C SER A 61 1.66 -6.13 9.19
N HIS A 62 0.36 -5.88 9.29
CA HIS A 62 -0.48 -5.70 8.10
C HIS A 62 -0.15 -4.40 7.38
N THR A 63 -0.03 -3.29 8.12
CA THR A 63 0.34 -2.00 7.52
C THR A 63 1.78 -2.02 7.04
N MET A 64 2.68 -2.65 7.79
CA MET A 64 4.09 -2.78 7.37
C MET A 64 4.23 -3.55 6.07
N ALA A 65 3.46 -4.64 5.92
CA ALA A 65 3.49 -5.43 4.69
C ALA A 65 3.07 -4.60 3.49
N LEU A 66 2.00 -3.81 3.64
CA LEU A 66 1.51 -2.96 2.56
C LEU A 66 2.47 -1.81 2.27
N GLU A 67 3.12 -1.25 3.28
CA GLU A 67 4.15 -0.23 3.06
C GLU A 67 5.29 -0.78 2.22
N LYS A 68 5.66 -2.04 2.42
CA LYS A 68 6.72 -2.67 1.62
C LYS A 68 6.28 -2.95 0.20
N VAL A 69 5.07 -3.51 0.03
CA VAL A 69 4.54 -3.84 -1.29
C VAL A 69 4.33 -2.58 -2.13
N LEU A 70 3.85 -1.52 -1.51
CA LEU A 70 3.52 -0.27 -2.17
C LEU A 70 4.58 0.81 -1.96
N ASP A 71 5.81 0.40 -1.69
CA ASP A 71 6.90 1.30 -1.38
C ASP A 71 7.04 2.43 -2.40
N GLY A 72 7.18 3.63 -1.92
CA GLY A 72 7.31 4.82 -2.76
C GLY A 72 5.98 5.41 -3.21
N MET A 73 4.84 4.74 -2.93
CA MET A 73 3.52 5.19 -3.38
C MET A 73 2.58 5.55 -2.23
N VAL A 74 2.92 5.17 -0.99
CA VAL A 74 2.07 5.36 0.17
C VAL A 74 2.79 6.18 1.24
N PRO A 75 2.04 6.85 2.14
CA PRO A 75 2.69 7.57 3.23
C PRO A 75 3.39 6.63 4.19
N ALA A 76 4.49 7.07 4.76
CA ALA A 76 5.20 6.31 5.78
C ALA A 76 4.44 6.39 7.09
N GLY A 77 4.05 5.24 7.62
CA GLY A 77 3.32 5.16 8.89
C GLY A 77 4.06 4.39 9.96
N THR A 78 5.10 3.65 9.55
CA THR A 78 5.87 2.82 10.47
C THR A 78 7.13 3.54 10.90
N PRO A 79 7.48 3.52 12.21
CA PRO A 79 8.73 4.10 12.65
C PRO A 79 9.93 3.50 11.92
N GLN A 80 10.89 4.33 11.57
CA GLN A 80 12.05 3.92 10.80
C GLN A 80 12.82 2.77 11.47
N LEU A 81 12.89 2.78 12.79
CA LEU A 81 13.57 1.73 13.53
C LEU A 81 12.96 0.35 13.31
N ALA A 82 11.65 0.29 13.09
CA ALA A 82 10.96 -0.97 12.87
C ALA A 82 11.20 -1.53 11.48
N LEU A 83 11.61 -0.68 10.53
CA LEU A 83 11.86 -1.09 9.16
C LEU A 83 13.35 -1.24 8.83
N ALA A 84 14.18 -0.85 9.72
CA ALA A 84 15.63 -0.89 9.53
C ALA A 84 16.17 -2.32 9.41
#